data_cbb1c089aed814345ca89e7d50cc39a3
#
_entry.id   cbb1c089aed814345ca89e7d50cc39a3
#
_cell.length_a   1.000
_cell.length_b   1.000
_cell.length_c   1.000
_cell.angle_alpha   90.00
_cell.angle_beta   90.00
_cell.angle_gamma   90.00
#
_symmetry.space_group_name_H-M   'P 1'
#
loop_
_entity.id
_entity.type
_entity.pdbx_description
1 polymer ?
#
loop_
_entity_poly.entity_id
_entity_poly.type
_entity_poly.pdbx_seq_one_letter_code
_entity_poly.pdbx_strand_id
1 'polypeptide(L)'
;MVAFQFACSRFAPFFVLALVVGCSKSDQIHTAPVKGVVTYKGKPVPNGTVMFMPSAGGPAATGELDKEGRFELTTYSPGDGAVLGFHAVSVTALEEMKDVLPEQRSGLPKPIVPDKYLSHTTSGIKIEVKPEGDKNMKLELQ
;
A
#
# COMPACT_ATOMS: atom_id res chain seq x y z
N MET A 1 -6.53 -8.20 86.54
CA MET A 1 -6.31 -7.09 85.61
C MET A 1 -5.67 -7.66 84.34
N VAL A 2 -6.49 -7.87 83.37
CA VAL A 2 -6.11 -8.58 82.17
C VAL A 2 -6.27 -7.62 81.01
N ALA A 3 -5.17 -7.28 80.33
CA ALA A 3 -5.19 -6.43 79.16
C ALA A 3 -5.43 -7.28 77.93
N PHE A 4 -6.53 -6.99 77.22
CA PHE A 4 -6.92 -7.64 76.00
C PHE A 4 -6.33 -6.88 74.83
N GLN A 5 -5.35 -7.48 74.13
CA GLN A 5 -4.81 -6.91 72.91
C GLN A 5 -5.62 -7.40 71.72
N PHE A 6 -6.30 -6.49 71.04
CA PHE A 6 -6.95 -6.74 69.76
C PHE A 6 -5.91 -6.63 68.62
N ALA A 7 -5.58 -7.73 68.01
CA ALA A 7 -4.79 -7.77 66.79
C ALA A 7 -5.73 -7.43 65.61
N CYS A 8 -5.52 -6.25 65.02
CA CYS A 8 -6.20 -5.80 63.85
C CYS A 8 -5.50 -6.34 62.60
N SER A 9 -6.03 -7.43 62.06
CA SER A 9 -5.53 -8.01 60.79
C SER A 9 -6.04 -7.16 59.62
N ARG A 10 -5.11 -6.45 59.01
CA ARG A 10 -5.37 -5.64 57.79
C ARG A 10 -5.37 -6.54 56.57
N PHE A 11 -6.53 -6.98 56.14
CA PHE A 11 -6.70 -7.59 54.83
C PHE A 11 -6.73 -6.45 53.78
N ALA A 12 -5.68 -6.37 52.97
CA ALA A 12 -5.64 -5.51 51.79
C ALA A 12 -6.23 -6.27 50.61
N PRO A 13 -7.28 -5.76 49.94
CA PRO A 13 -7.75 -6.35 48.70
C PRO A 13 -6.77 -6.00 47.59
N PHE A 14 -6.11 -7.00 47.04
CA PHE A 14 -5.28 -6.89 45.85
C PHE A 14 -6.20 -6.72 44.63
N PHE A 15 -6.39 -5.47 44.22
CA PHE A 15 -7.19 -5.12 43.03
C PHE A 15 -6.35 -5.43 41.78
N VAL A 16 -6.53 -6.61 41.23
CA VAL A 16 -5.93 -7.00 39.93
C VAL A 16 -6.66 -6.26 38.84
N LEU A 17 -6.05 -5.16 38.36
CA LEU A 17 -6.49 -4.43 37.20
C LEU A 17 -6.16 -5.26 35.94
N ALA A 18 -7.11 -6.04 35.46
CA ALA A 18 -7.01 -6.77 34.19
C ALA A 18 -7.04 -5.76 33.02
N LEU A 19 -5.86 -5.45 32.47
CA LEU A 19 -5.71 -4.73 31.21
C LEU A 19 -6.22 -5.65 30.08
N VAL A 20 -7.48 -5.45 29.70
CA VAL A 20 -8.04 -6.04 28.46
C VAL A 20 -7.40 -5.31 27.29
N VAL A 21 -6.32 -5.86 26.73
CA VAL A 21 -5.78 -5.44 25.44
C VAL A 21 -6.79 -5.90 24.38
N GLY A 22 -7.73 -5.04 24.06
CA GLY A 22 -8.66 -5.24 22.94
C GLY A 22 -7.88 -5.14 21.63
N CYS A 23 -7.49 -6.26 21.04
CA CYS A 23 -7.12 -6.30 19.63
C CYS A 23 -8.37 -5.99 18.80
N SER A 24 -8.51 -4.74 18.37
CA SER A 24 -9.45 -4.39 17.30
C SER A 24 -9.02 -5.15 16.06
N LYS A 25 -9.73 -6.21 15.68
CA LYS A 25 -9.68 -6.72 14.31
C LYS A 25 -10.15 -5.59 13.42
N SER A 26 -9.24 -4.93 12.72
CA SER A 26 -9.60 -4.06 11.62
C SER A 26 -10.35 -4.93 10.59
N ASP A 27 -11.53 -4.48 10.19
CA ASP A 27 -12.33 -5.09 9.14
C ASP A 27 -11.63 -4.84 7.79
N GLN A 28 -10.51 -5.56 7.57
CA GLN A 28 -9.74 -5.44 6.33
C GLN A 28 -10.47 -6.22 5.24
N ILE A 29 -10.69 -5.55 4.12
CA ILE A 29 -11.24 -6.18 2.92
C ILE A 29 -10.22 -7.20 2.39
N HIS A 30 -10.70 -8.34 1.92
CA HIS A 30 -9.83 -9.38 1.36
C HIS A 30 -9.00 -8.86 0.19
N THR A 31 -7.69 -9.09 0.26
CA THR A 31 -6.71 -8.77 -0.79
C THR A 31 -6.18 -10.05 -1.43
N ALA A 32 -5.67 -9.93 -2.64
CA ALA A 32 -4.95 -11.00 -3.32
C ALA A 32 -3.61 -10.48 -3.84
N PRO A 33 -2.52 -11.27 -3.77
CA PRO A 33 -1.21 -10.83 -4.17
C PRO A 33 -1.15 -10.52 -5.66
N VAL A 34 -0.64 -9.33 -6.01
CA VAL A 34 -0.46 -8.89 -7.38
C VAL A 34 0.96 -8.38 -7.58
N LYS A 35 1.65 -8.98 -8.55
CA LYS A 35 2.98 -8.59 -9.01
C LYS A 35 2.99 -8.52 -10.53
N GLY A 36 3.82 -7.65 -11.07
CA GLY A 36 3.89 -7.55 -12.52
C GLY A 36 5.00 -6.65 -13.02
N VAL A 37 4.91 -6.33 -14.30
CA VAL A 37 5.84 -5.43 -15.00
C VAL A 37 5.04 -4.39 -15.76
N VAL A 38 5.48 -3.14 -15.70
CA VAL A 38 4.95 -2.03 -16.50
C VAL A 38 5.92 -1.76 -17.64
N THR A 39 5.39 -1.71 -18.86
CA THR A 39 6.14 -1.33 -20.06
C THR A 39 5.45 -0.18 -20.79
N TYR A 40 6.23 0.70 -21.40
CA TYR A 40 5.76 1.74 -22.30
C TYR A 40 6.47 1.62 -23.64
N LYS A 41 5.69 1.43 -24.72
CA LYS A 41 6.23 1.16 -26.07
C LYS A 41 7.27 0.06 -26.09
N GLY A 42 7.02 -1.04 -25.37
CA GLY A 42 7.90 -2.21 -25.29
C GLY A 42 9.15 -2.05 -24.39
N LYS A 43 9.31 -0.90 -23.73
CA LYS A 43 10.42 -0.66 -22.79
C LYS A 43 9.92 -0.66 -21.35
N PRO A 44 10.66 -1.23 -20.39
CA PRO A 44 10.32 -1.13 -18.98
C PRO A 44 10.20 0.33 -18.52
N VAL A 45 9.23 0.61 -17.67
CA VAL A 45 9.05 1.92 -17.04
C VAL A 45 9.76 1.92 -15.70
N PRO A 46 10.92 2.56 -15.56
CA PRO A 46 11.67 2.56 -14.30
C PRO A 46 11.19 3.63 -13.33
N ASN A 47 11.45 3.41 -12.04
CA ASN A 47 11.39 4.43 -10.99
C ASN A 47 10.07 5.20 -10.95
N GLY A 48 8.99 4.48 -10.80
CA GLY A 48 7.65 5.06 -10.74
C GLY A 48 6.78 4.39 -9.70
N THR A 49 5.51 4.72 -9.75
CA THR A 49 4.47 4.14 -8.89
C THR A 49 3.30 3.70 -9.74
N VAL A 50 2.82 2.51 -9.52
CA VAL A 50 1.55 2.02 -10.04
C VAL A 50 0.51 2.05 -8.92
N MET A 51 -0.70 2.51 -9.23
CA MET A 51 -1.82 2.57 -8.29
C MET A 51 -3.03 1.86 -8.86
N PHE A 52 -3.63 1.00 -8.06
CA PHE A 52 -4.88 0.29 -8.34
C PHE A 52 -5.99 0.86 -7.46
N MET A 53 -6.91 1.59 -8.05
CA MET A 53 -8.06 2.19 -7.37
C MET A 53 -9.29 1.29 -7.53
N PRO A 54 -9.83 0.70 -6.44
CA PRO A 54 -10.99 -0.19 -6.54
C PRO A 54 -12.23 0.56 -7.05
N SER A 55 -12.89 0.03 -8.08
CA SER A 55 -14.11 0.63 -8.64
C SER A 55 -15.32 0.56 -7.69
N ALA A 56 -15.32 -0.41 -6.79
CA ALA A 56 -16.35 -0.57 -5.76
C ALA A 56 -16.13 0.31 -4.50
N GLY A 57 -15.04 1.07 -4.48
CA GLY A 57 -14.59 1.81 -3.29
C GLY A 57 -13.72 0.94 -2.38
N GLY A 58 -13.06 1.60 -1.43
CA GLY A 58 -12.11 0.96 -0.52
C GLY A 58 -10.69 1.50 -0.69
N PRO A 59 -9.70 0.93 0.00
CA PRO A 59 -8.33 1.37 -0.07
C PRO A 59 -7.70 1.07 -1.42
N ALA A 60 -6.92 2.01 -1.94
CA ALA A 60 -6.11 1.79 -3.11
C ALA A 60 -4.90 0.92 -2.77
N ALA A 61 -4.49 0.08 -3.72
CA ALA A 61 -3.21 -0.61 -3.66
C ALA A 61 -2.16 0.16 -4.45
N THR A 62 -0.94 0.22 -3.94
CA THR A 62 0.19 0.88 -4.59
C THR A 62 1.39 -0.06 -4.70
N GLY A 63 2.19 0.12 -5.74
CA GLY A 63 3.44 -0.59 -5.92
C GLY A 63 4.49 0.32 -6.53
N GLU A 64 5.72 0.24 -6.02
CA GLU A 64 6.85 0.96 -6.61
C GLU A 64 7.44 0.16 -7.77
N LEU A 65 7.83 0.86 -8.82
CA LEU A 65 8.47 0.28 -9.99
C LEU A 65 9.99 0.27 -9.78
N ASP A 66 10.59 -0.91 -9.93
CA ASP A 66 12.05 -1.03 -9.98
C ASP A 66 12.62 -0.58 -11.35
N LYS A 67 13.92 -0.71 -11.53
CA LYS A 67 14.61 -0.30 -12.78
C LYS A 67 14.16 -1.11 -14.00
N GLU A 68 13.66 -2.30 -13.78
CA GLU A 68 13.10 -3.22 -14.80
C GLU A 68 11.58 -3.07 -14.94
N GLY A 69 10.97 -2.07 -14.28
CA GLY A 69 9.54 -1.81 -14.31
C GLY A 69 8.70 -2.82 -13.52
N ARG A 70 9.31 -3.64 -12.67
CA ARG A 70 8.60 -4.63 -11.86
C ARG A 70 7.98 -3.97 -10.64
N PHE A 71 6.82 -4.46 -10.25
CA PHE A 71 6.10 -3.99 -9.07
C PHE A 71 5.49 -5.14 -8.26
N GLU A 72 5.25 -4.86 -7.00
CA GLU A 72 4.46 -5.67 -6.08
C GLU A 72 3.47 -4.76 -5.37
N LEU A 73 2.17 -5.08 -5.45
CA LEU A 73 1.15 -4.24 -4.84
C LEU A 73 1.06 -4.45 -3.33
N THR A 74 0.75 -3.36 -2.66
CA THR A 74 0.53 -3.28 -1.21
C THR A 74 -0.72 -2.45 -0.95
N THR A 75 -1.62 -2.96 -0.09
CA THR A 75 -2.82 -2.27 0.38
C THR A 75 -2.73 -1.95 1.87
N TYR A 76 -2.56 -2.96 2.72
CA TYR A 76 -2.47 -2.83 4.19
C TYR A 76 -1.11 -3.24 4.73
N SER A 77 -0.50 -4.26 4.11
CA SER A 77 0.78 -4.83 4.52
C SER A 77 1.64 -5.12 3.29
N PRO A 78 2.97 -5.02 3.40
CA PRO A 78 3.86 -5.24 2.27
C PRO A 78 3.56 -6.53 1.51
N GLY A 79 3.26 -6.42 0.21
CA GLY A 79 3.03 -7.56 -0.67
C GLY A 79 1.69 -8.27 -0.52
N ASP A 80 0.74 -7.73 0.26
CA ASP A 80 -0.60 -8.30 0.41
C ASP A 80 -1.48 -8.14 -0.84
N GLY A 81 -1.02 -7.34 -1.80
CA GLY A 81 -1.64 -7.16 -3.11
C GLY A 81 -2.72 -6.09 -3.13
N ALA A 82 -3.81 -6.37 -3.83
CA ALA A 82 -4.93 -5.46 -3.99
C ALA A 82 -6.26 -6.11 -3.59
N VAL A 83 -7.25 -5.30 -3.25
CA VAL A 83 -8.62 -5.73 -2.95
C VAL A 83 -9.19 -6.49 -4.15
N LEU A 84 -10.05 -7.49 -3.90
CA LEU A 84 -10.68 -8.26 -4.98
C LEU A 84 -11.65 -7.39 -5.80
N GLY A 85 -11.71 -7.63 -7.11
CA GLY A 85 -12.64 -6.98 -8.04
C GLY A 85 -11.97 -6.05 -9.04
N PHE A 86 -12.76 -5.16 -9.66
CA PHE A 86 -12.29 -4.27 -10.70
C PHE A 86 -11.59 -3.03 -10.17
N HIS A 87 -10.48 -2.68 -10.80
CA HIS A 87 -9.66 -1.52 -10.47
C HIS A 87 -9.42 -0.65 -11.70
N ALA A 88 -9.45 0.66 -11.49
CA ALA A 88 -8.88 1.61 -12.41
C ALA A 88 -7.40 1.84 -12.04
N VAL A 89 -6.50 1.75 -13.02
CA VAL A 89 -5.06 1.77 -12.78
C VAL A 89 -4.46 3.07 -13.29
N SER A 90 -3.55 3.66 -12.50
CA SER A 90 -2.68 4.76 -12.93
C SER A 90 -1.21 4.39 -12.75
N VAL A 91 -0.38 5.00 -13.57
CA VAL A 91 1.08 4.82 -13.53
C VAL A 91 1.72 6.19 -13.58
N THR A 92 2.52 6.48 -12.56
CA THR A 92 3.32 7.71 -12.47
C THR A 92 4.79 7.35 -12.51
N ALA A 93 5.50 7.83 -13.50
CA ALA A 93 6.94 7.66 -13.60
C ALA A 93 7.56 8.96 -14.13
N LEU A 94 8.59 9.45 -13.44
CA LEU A 94 9.26 10.69 -13.75
C LEU A 94 10.72 10.42 -14.14
N GLU A 95 11.26 11.23 -15.02
CA GLU A 95 12.67 11.17 -15.37
C GLU A 95 13.54 11.41 -14.13
N GLU A 96 14.57 10.55 -13.95
CA GLU A 96 15.59 10.80 -12.94
C GLU A 96 16.43 12.01 -13.35
N MET A 97 16.46 13.02 -12.51
CA MET A 97 17.42 14.12 -12.66
C MET A 97 18.79 13.67 -12.14
N LYS A 98 19.51 12.87 -12.94
CA LYS A 98 20.90 12.47 -12.66
C LYS A 98 21.83 13.66 -12.96
N ASP A 99 22.79 13.88 -12.05
CA ASP A 99 23.96 14.76 -12.23
C ASP A 99 23.70 16.26 -12.48
N VAL A 100 22.54 16.77 -12.04
CA VAL A 100 22.27 18.22 -12.09
C VAL A 100 22.46 18.79 -10.69
N LEU A 101 23.46 19.69 -10.57
CA LEU A 101 23.66 20.46 -9.33
C LEU A 101 22.35 21.18 -8.93
N PRO A 102 22.04 21.29 -7.62
CA PRO A 102 20.79 21.91 -7.16
C PRO A 102 20.51 23.28 -7.79
N GLU A 103 21.56 24.04 -8.07
CA GLU A 103 21.52 25.38 -8.69
C GLU A 103 21.17 25.33 -10.19
N GLN A 104 21.33 24.18 -10.85
CA GLN A 104 21.08 24.00 -12.29
C GLN A 104 19.77 23.25 -12.57
N ARG A 105 18.99 22.92 -11.55
CA ARG A 105 17.69 22.26 -11.70
C ARG A 105 16.68 23.24 -12.25
N SER A 106 16.68 23.43 -13.56
CA SER A 106 15.70 24.22 -14.29
C SER A 106 14.51 23.34 -14.68
N GLY A 107 13.43 23.43 -13.90
CA GLY A 107 12.17 22.77 -14.22
C GLY A 107 11.80 21.57 -13.33
N LEU A 108 10.57 21.13 -13.49
CA LEU A 108 10.05 19.91 -12.84
C LEU A 108 10.45 18.67 -13.67
N PRO A 109 10.66 17.51 -13.01
CA PRO A 109 10.88 16.24 -13.73
C PRO A 109 9.74 15.97 -14.71
N LYS A 110 10.07 15.57 -15.92
CA LYS A 110 9.08 15.24 -16.95
C LYS A 110 8.55 13.83 -16.76
N PRO A 111 7.26 13.58 -16.99
CA PRO A 111 6.74 12.23 -16.98
C PRO A 111 7.32 11.40 -18.13
N ILE A 112 7.71 10.16 -17.83
CA ILE A 112 8.18 9.17 -18.82
C ILE A 112 7.01 8.59 -19.60
N VAL A 113 5.83 8.54 -18.98
CA VAL A 113 4.59 8.02 -19.54
C VAL A 113 3.66 9.18 -19.92
N PRO A 114 2.76 8.99 -20.93
CA PRO A 114 1.77 10.00 -21.26
C PRO A 114 0.89 10.42 -20.08
N ASP A 115 0.51 11.69 -20.04
CA ASP A 115 -0.27 12.30 -18.95
C ASP A 115 -1.58 11.56 -18.66
N LYS A 116 -2.19 10.92 -19.67
CA LYS A 116 -3.41 10.12 -19.50
C LYS A 116 -3.26 9.03 -18.44
N TYR A 117 -2.06 8.47 -18.25
CA TYR A 117 -1.79 7.40 -17.29
C TYR A 117 -1.53 7.89 -15.87
N LEU A 118 -1.28 9.18 -15.68
CA LEU A 118 -1.03 9.78 -14.36
C LEU A 118 -2.26 9.76 -13.44
N SER A 119 -3.46 9.59 -14.01
CA SER A 119 -4.70 9.49 -13.24
C SER A 119 -5.47 8.23 -13.59
N HIS A 120 -6.00 7.54 -12.57
CA HIS A 120 -6.86 6.37 -12.74
C HIS A 120 -8.16 6.67 -13.49
N THR A 121 -8.61 7.93 -13.51
CA THR A 121 -9.83 8.36 -14.23
C THR A 121 -9.61 8.52 -15.73
N THR A 122 -8.39 8.84 -16.16
CA THR A 122 -8.05 9.10 -17.56
C THR A 122 -7.23 8.00 -18.22
N SER A 123 -6.63 7.10 -17.44
CA SER A 123 -5.75 6.04 -17.95
C SER A 123 -6.45 5.07 -18.90
N GLY A 124 -7.74 4.83 -18.70
CA GLY A 124 -8.51 3.84 -19.44
C GLY A 124 -8.15 2.38 -19.12
N ILE A 125 -7.21 2.15 -18.17
CA ILE A 125 -6.79 0.81 -17.80
C ILE A 125 -7.71 0.29 -16.71
N LYS A 126 -8.39 -0.84 -16.99
CA LYS A 126 -9.23 -1.55 -16.03
C LYS A 126 -8.75 -2.97 -15.87
N ILE A 127 -8.52 -3.39 -14.63
CA ILE A 127 -8.02 -4.71 -14.28
C ILE A 127 -8.91 -5.32 -13.20
N GLU A 128 -9.20 -6.61 -13.36
CA GLU A 128 -9.89 -7.40 -12.36
C GLU A 128 -8.86 -8.17 -11.52
N VAL A 129 -8.88 -7.96 -10.22
CA VAL A 129 -8.08 -8.72 -9.25
C VAL A 129 -8.93 -9.88 -8.74
N LYS A 130 -8.50 -11.10 -9.08
CA LYS A 130 -9.17 -12.34 -8.71
C LYS A 130 -8.63 -12.91 -7.40
N PRO A 131 -9.37 -13.80 -6.70
CA PRO A 131 -8.94 -14.38 -5.43
C PRO A 131 -7.60 -15.12 -5.46
N GLU A 132 -7.24 -15.72 -6.60
CA GLU A 132 -5.96 -16.39 -6.82
C GLU A 132 -4.78 -15.43 -6.94
N GLY A 133 -5.07 -14.15 -7.13
CA GLY A 133 -4.06 -13.10 -7.41
C GLY A 133 -3.47 -13.21 -8.82
N ASP A 134 -2.51 -12.35 -9.13
CA ASP A 134 -1.73 -12.41 -10.37
C ASP A 134 -0.27 -12.05 -10.06
N LYS A 135 0.63 -13.01 -10.26
CA LYS A 135 2.08 -12.85 -9.99
C LYS A 135 2.90 -12.53 -11.24
N ASN A 136 2.26 -12.48 -12.41
CA ASN A 136 2.93 -12.25 -13.70
C ASN A 136 2.18 -11.25 -14.59
N MET A 137 1.55 -10.28 -13.98
CA MET A 137 0.78 -9.24 -14.67
C MET A 137 1.67 -8.42 -15.60
N LYS A 138 1.18 -8.18 -16.81
CA LYS A 138 1.86 -7.30 -17.79
C LYS A 138 0.98 -6.09 -18.05
N LEU A 139 1.47 -4.91 -17.70
CA LEU A 139 0.85 -3.62 -17.99
C LEU A 139 1.59 -2.98 -19.15
N GLU A 140 1.02 -3.04 -20.34
CA GLU A 140 1.61 -2.44 -21.53
C GLU A 140 0.90 -1.10 -21.83
N LEU A 141 1.66 -0.01 -21.68
CA LEU A 141 1.22 1.36 -21.98
C LEU A 141 1.55 1.72 -23.43
N GLN A 142 0.63 2.45 -24.08
CA GLN A 142 0.73 2.85 -25.51
C GLN A 142 0.72 4.37 -25.67
#